data_6cdc2aa766fa816508ea152488ec5f87
#
_entry.id   6cdc2aa766fa816508ea152488ec5f87
#
_cell.length_a   1.000
_cell.length_b   1.000
_cell.length_c   1.000
_cell.angle_alpha   90.00
_cell.angle_beta   90.00
_cell.angle_gamma   90.00
#
_symmetry.space_group_name_H-M   'P 1'
#
loop_
_entity.id
_entity.type
_entity.pdbx_description
1 polymer ?
#
loop_
_entity_poly.entity_id
_entity_poly.type
_entity_poly.pdbx_seq_one_letter_code
_entity_poly.pdbx_strand_id
1 'polypeptide(L)'
;MTSEQLKQMYPMYTADMLDDLFEKLVDDYKSKEYAKCRDICIKNNLNFALETPFADNFGLDEVLLFKKKGYSINGILFGLNTVEESIANVALRVQKKGHDLLLESIRWNFKHSYLNVYNHINLFDQLHFVHAQSVAENPFLFASYSEGIINFSSSQPSVPLWFSLFAQYSYKT
;
A
#
# COMPACT_ATOMS: atom_id res chain seq x y z
N MET A 1 4.05 -22.08 -16.75
CA MET A 1 3.08 -22.41 -17.84
C MET A 1 2.73 -21.11 -18.51
N THR A 2 2.79 -21.04 -19.84
CA THR A 2 2.50 -19.80 -20.59
C THR A 2 1.06 -19.84 -21.11
N SER A 3 0.48 -18.67 -21.47
CA SER A 3 -0.84 -18.55 -22.10
C SER A 3 -0.93 -19.40 -23.38
N GLU A 4 0.14 -19.46 -24.18
CA GLU A 4 0.20 -20.33 -25.38
C GLU A 4 0.14 -21.82 -25.07
N GLN A 5 0.80 -22.26 -24.02
CA GLN A 5 0.72 -23.67 -23.59
C GLN A 5 -0.70 -24.05 -23.13
N LEU A 6 -1.40 -23.12 -22.45
CA LEU A 6 -2.80 -23.30 -22.08
C LEU A 6 -3.73 -23.40 -23.29
N LYS A 7 -3.53 -22.55 -24.31
CA LYS A 7 -4.32 -22.59 -25.56
C LYS A 7 -4.18 -23.92 -26.30
N GLN A 8 -2.98 -24.50 -26.28
CA GLN A 8 -2.76 -25.84 -26.89
C GLN A 8 -3.43 -26.96 -26.11
N MET A 9 -3.47 -26.88 -24.77
CA MET A 9 -4.08 -27.91 -23.93
C MET A 9 -5.62 -27.84 -23.90
N TYR A 10 -6.18 -26.63 -24.06
CA TYR A 10 -7.61 -26.37 -23.93
C TYR A 10 -8.17 -25.57 -25.11
N PRO A 11 -8.22 -26.15 -26.31
CA PRO A 11 -8.62 -25.43 -27.53
C PRO A 11 -10.09 -24.96 -27.56
N MET A 12 -10.92 -25.43 -26.60
CA MET A 12 -12.30 -25.03 -26.46
C MET A 12 -12.49 -23.64 -25.78
N TYR A 13 -11.43 -23.12 -25.17
CA TYR A 13 -11.47 -21.82 -24.50
C TYR A 13 -11.01 -20.71 -25.44
N THR A 14 -11.69 -19.55 -25.38
CA THR A 14 -11.22 -18.36 -26.08
C THR A 14 -9.92 -17.83 -25.48
N ALA A 15 -9.19 -17.02 -26.23
CA ALA A 15 -7.95 -16.39 -25.74
C ALA A 15 -8.19 -15.63 -24.43
N ASP A 16 -9.24 -14.80 -24.39
CA ASP A 16 -9.59 -13.98 -23.22
C ASP A 16 -9.92 -14.83 -21.99
N MET A 17 -10.66 -15.94 -22.17
CA MET A 17 -10.96 -16.87 -21.07
C MET A 17 -9.70 -17.54 -20.50
N LEU A 18 -8.71 -17.83 -21.34
CA LEU A 18 -7.45 -18.42 -20.89
C LEU A 18 -6.56 -17.40 -20.18
N ASP A 19 -6.57 -16.16 -20.65
CA ASP A 19 -5.83 -15.07 -20.03
C ASP A 19 -6.40 -14.76 -18.64
N ASP A 20 -7.73 -14.65 -18.50
CA ASP A 20 -8.42 -14.51 -17.20
C ASP A 20 -8.13 -15.67 -16.23
N LEU A 21 -8.13 -16.89 -16.74
CA LEU A 21 -7.81 -18.08 -15.93
C LEU A 21 -6.34 -18.05 -15.48
N PHE A 22 -5.44 -17.65 -16.37
CA PHE A 22 -4.02 -17.53 -16.06
C PHE A 22 -3.75 -16.47 -15.00
N GLU A 23 -4.37 -15.30 -15.11
CA GLU A 23 -4.26 -14.23 -14.10
C GLU A 23 -4.75 -14.71 -12.72
N LYS A 24 -5.91 -15.36 -12.65
CA LYS A 24 -6.44 -15.93 -11.41
C LYS A 24 -5.50 -16.96 -10.79
N LEU A 25 -4.90 -17.85 -11.60
CA LEU A 25 -3.95 -18.83 -11.10
C LEU A 25 -2.67 -18.19 -10.57
N VAL A 26 -2.19 -17.12 -11.22
CA VAL A 26 -1.02 -16.36 -10.76
C VAL A 26 -1.30 -15.65 -9.44
N ASP A 27 -2.47 -15.03 -9.31
CA ASP A 27 -2.86 -14.33 -8.08
C ASP A 27 -3.09 -15.29 -6.91
N ASP A 28 -3.71 -16.43 -7.15
CA ASP A 28 -3.84 -17.51 -6.17
C ASP A 28 -2.48 -18.03 -5.70
N TYR A 29 -1.53 -18.20 -6.61
CA TYR A 29 -0.16 -18.60 -6.26
C TYR A 29 0.54 -17.53 -5.41
N LYS A 30 0.50 -16.27 -5.83
CA LYS A 30 1.08 -15.15 -5.06
C LYS A 30 0.49 -15.06 -3.67
N SER A 31 -0.83 -15.17 -3.53
CA SER A 31 -1.53 -15.11 -2.25
C SER A 31 -1.11 -16.25 -1.31
N LYS A 32 -0.94 -17.48 -1.84
CA LYS A 32 -0.47 -18.63 -1.07
C LYS A 32 0.98 -18.48 -0.62
N GLU A 33 1.88 -18.01 -1.48
CA GLU A 33 3.28 -17.78 -1.12
C GLU A 33 3.41 -16.64 -0.10
N TYR A 34 2.63 -15.56 -0.24
CA TYR A 34 2.55 -14.50 0.75
C TYR A 34 2.16 -15.05 2.12
N ALA A 35 1.05 -15.78 2.22
CA ALA A 35 0.56 -16.36 3.47
C ALA A 35 1.60 -17.29 4.11
N LYS A 36 2.27 -18.11 3.31
CA LYS A 36 3.35 -19.00 3.75
C LYS A 36 4.53 -18.21 4.33
N CYS A 37 5.00 -17.17 3.64
CA CYS A 37 6.08 -16.31 4.14
C CYS A 37 5.69 -15.63 5.46
N ARG A 38 4.50 -15.04 5.53
CA ARG A 38 3.95 -14.44 6.75
C ARG A 38 3.94 -15.43 7.91
N ASP A 39 3.39 -16.62 7.70
CA ASP A 39 3.23 -17.64 8.74
C ASP A 39 4.61 -18.17 9.23
N ILE A 40 5.60 -18.28 8.34
CA ILE A 40 6.98 -18.60 8.70
C ILE A 40 7.57 -17.51 9.59
N CYS A 41 7.37 -16.23 9.24
CA CYS A 41 7.84 -15.10 10.04
C CYS A 41 7.22 -15.11 11.44
N ILE A 42 5.91 -15.29 11.53
CA ILE A 42 5.20 -15.38 12.82
C ILE A 42 5.70 -16.56 13.65
N LYS A 43 5.83 -17.75 13.05
CA LYS A 43 6.27 -18.97 13.76
C LYS A 43 7.67 -18.83 14.34
N ASN A 44 8.56 -18.12 13.67
CA ASN A 44 9.96 -18.01 14.05
C ASN A 44 10.31 -16.65 14.67
N ASN A 45 9.32 -15.80 14.98
CA ASN A 45 9.51 -14.44 15.52
C ASN A 45 10.46 -13.57 14.66
N LEU A 46 10.32 -13.68 13.32
CA LEU A 46 11.11 -12.90 12.39
C LEU A 46 10.41 -11.58 12.04
N ASN A 47 11.18 -10.56 11.73
CA ASN A 47 10.61 -9.32 11.19
C ASN A 47 9.92 -9.58 9.85
N PHE A 48 8.82 -8.86 9.62
CA PHE A 48 8.05 -8.93 8.39
C PHE A 48 7.80 -7.51 7.87
N ALA A 49 7.95 -7.29 6.58
CA ALA A 49 7.64 -6.03 5.93
C ALA A 49 6.61 -6.25 4.83
N LEU A 50 5.61 -5.38 4.79
CA LEU A 50 4.55 -5.39 3.80
C LEU A 50 4.43 -4.01 3.16
N GLU A 51 4.45 -3.95 1.83
CA GLU A 51 4.03 -2.78 1.06
C GLU A 51 2.57 -2.97 0.64
N THR A 52 1.74 -2.00 1.00
CA THR A 52 0.30 -2.02 0.72
C THR A 52 -0.21 -0.58 0.55
N PRO A 53 -1.19 -0.30 -0.32
CA PRO A 53 -1.87 0.98 -0.33
C PRO A 53 -2.64 1.27 0.98
N PHE A 54 -2.88 0.26 1.81
CA PHE A 54 -3.66 0.36 3.05
C PHE A 54 -5.07 0.96 2.83
N ALA A 55 -5.62 0.75 1.64
CA ALA A 55 -6.90 1.34 1.20
C ALA A 55 -8.11 0.43 1.43
N ASP A 56 -7.86 -0.83 1.76
CA ASP A 56 -8.83 -1.87 2.03
C ASP A 56 -8.56 -2.57 3.37
N ASN A 57 -9.33 -3.62 3.65
CA ASN A 57 -9.19 -4.37 4.90
C ASN A 57 -7.93 -5.25 4.94
N PHE A 58 -7.32 -5.59 3.81
CA PHE A 58 -6.18 -6.50 3.78
C PHE A 58 -5.02 -6.00 4.64
N GLY A 59 -4.58 -4.76 4.44
CA GLY A 59 -3.50 -4.18 5.22
C GLY A 59 -3.84 -4.06 6.71
N LEU A 60 -5.09 -3.72 7.03
CA LEU A 60 -5.58 -3.62 8.40
C LEU A 60 -5.60 -4.98 9.10
N ASP A 61 -6.11 -6.02 8.44
CA ASP A 61 -6.16 -7.39 8.98
C ASP A 61 -4.76 -7.93 9.29
N GLU A 62 -3.77 -7.64 8.42
CA GLU A 62 -2.38 -8.01 8.65
C GLU A 62 -1.80 -7.27 9.87
N VAL A 63 -2.00 -5.97 10.00
CA VAL A 63 -1.57 -5.19 11.18
C VAL A 63 -2.19 -5.77 12.46
N LEU A 64 -3.48 -6.04 12.48
CA LEU A 64 -4.17 -6.63 13.62
C LEU A 64 -3.65 -8.03 13.96
N LEU A 65 -3.37 -8.85 12.95
CA LEU A 65 -2.79 -10.18 13.13
C LEU A 65 -1.42 -10.10 13.82
N PHE A 66 -0.51 -9.27 13.31
CA PHE A 66 0.83 -9.13 13.88
C PHE A 66 0.78 -8.51 15.28
N LYS A 67 -0.05 -7.49 15.51
CA LYS A 67 -0.24 -6.90 16.84
C LYS A 67 -0.76 -7.92 17.86
N LYS A 68 -1.73 -8.78 17.48
CA LYS A 68 -2.22 -9.89 18.31
C LYS A 68 -1.14 -10.92 18.64
N LYS A 69 -0.10 -11.02 17.80
CA LYS A 69 1.07 -11.89 18.01
C LYS A 69 2.19 -11.22 18.81
N GLY A 70 2.00 -10.00 19.29
CA GLY A 70 2.96 -9.27 20.11
C GLY A 70 4.04 -8.51 19.33
N TYR A 71 3.85 -8.31 18.01
CA TYR A 71 4.79 -7.51 17.22
C TYR A 71 4.59 -6.02 17.45
N SER A 72 5.69 -5.28 17.43
CA SER A 72 5.67 -3.83 17.27
C SER A 72 5.37 -3.48 15.81
N ILE A 73 4.42 -2.57 15.60
CA ILE A 73 3.95 -2.15 14.27
C ILE A 73 4.55 -0.80 13.93
N ASN A 74 5.46 -0.80 12.97
CA ASN A 74 6.08 0.42 12.48
C ASN A 74 5.67 0.66 11.02
N GLY A 75 5.29 1.88 10.69
CA GLY A 75 4.81 2.23 9.36
C GLY A 75 5.54 3.42 8.75
N ILE A 76 5.52 3.49 7.42
CA ILE A 76 5.91 4.67 6.65
C ILE A 76 4.76 4.97 5.70
N LEU A 77 4.12 6.12 5.87
CA LEU A 77 3.08 6.60 4.96
C LEU A 77 3.70 7.60 3.98
N PHE A 78 3.72 7.21 2.70
CA PHE A 78 4.09 8.11 1.61
C PHE A 78 2.85 8.84 1.12
N GLY A 79 2.88 10.15 1.16
CA GLY A 79 1.75 10.97 0.73
C GLY A 79 2.09 11.91 -0.41
N LEU A 80 1.10 12.13 -1.28
CA LEU A 80 1.12 13.07 -2.40
C LEU A 80 0.03 14.13 -2.20
N ASN A 81 0.22 15.33 -2.73
CA ASN A 81 -0.74 16.43 -2.52
C ASN A 81 -2.04 16.24 -3.30
N THR A 82 -1.97 15.58 -4.46
CA THR A 82 -3.12 15.43 -5.35
C THR A 82 -3.22 14.01 -5.93
N VAL A 83 -4.40 13.64 -6.36
CA VAL A 83 -4.62 12.38 -7.08
C VAL A 83 -3.98 12.42 -8.47
N GLU A 84 -3.85 13.59 -9.08
CA GLU A 84 -3.18 13.80 -10.37
C GLU A 84 -1.69 13.44 -10.28
N GLU A 85 -1.02 13.79 -9.17
CA GLU A 85 0.36 13.36 -8.89
C GLU A 85 0.46 11.82 -8.78
N SER A 86 -0.51 11.20 -8.14
CA SER A 86 -0.58 9.73 -8.04
C SER A 86 -0.74 9.08 -9.43
N ILE A 87 -1.63 9.62 -10.27
CA ILE A 87 -1.84 9.16 -11.65
C ILE A 87 -0.55 9.32 -12.47
N ALA A 88 0.12 10.47 -12.38
CA ALA A 88 1.37 10.71 -13.10
C ALA A 88 2.48 9.74 -12.66
N ASN A 89 2.58 9.45 -11.35
CA ASN A 89 3.55 8.49 -10.84
C ASN A 89 3.30 7.07 -11.33
N VAL A 90 2.03 6.63 -11.41
CA VAL A 90 1.68 5.33 -11.99
C VAL A 90 2.06 5.29 -13.48
N ALA A 91 1.73 6.33 -14.26
CA ALA A 91 2.09 6.40 -15.68
C ALA A 91 3.60 6.31 -15.91
N LEU A 92 4.41 7.00 -15.09
CA LEU A 92 5.88 6.92 -15.15
C LEU A 92 6.41 5.53 -14.76
N ARG A 93 5.78 4.88 -13.78
CA ARG A 93 6.11 3.51 -13.39
C ARG A 93 5.84 2.53 -14.54
N VAL A 94 4.71 2.67 -15.24
CA VAL A 94 4.35 1.85 -16.41
C VAL A 94 5.37 2.03 -17.53
N GLN A 95 5.79 3.26 -17.83
CA GLN A 95 6.87 3.53 -18.81
C GLN A 95 8.18 2.80 -18.47
N LYS A 96 8.46 2.58 -17.17
CA LYS A 96 9.60 1.81 -16.67
C LYS A 96 9.32 0.31 -16.55
N LYS A 97 8.31 -0.20 -17.22
CA LYS A 97 7.86 -1.61 -17.18
C LYS A 97 7.35 -2.07 -15.80
N GLY A 98 6.86 -1.14 -15.01
CA GLY A 98 6.18 -1.45 -13.75
C GLY A 98 4.70 -1.79 -13.98
N HIS A 99 4.04 -2.20 -12.92
CA HIS A 99 2.63 -2.59 -12.94
C HIS A 99 1.71 -1.38 -13.17
N ASP A 100 0.73 -1.54 -14.06
CA ASP A 100 -0.33 -0.56 -14.29
C ASP A 100 -1.47 -0.73 -13.26
N LEU A 101 -2.24 0.33 -13.07
CA LEU A 101 -3.43 0.35 -12.23
C LEU A 101 -4.55 1.08 -12.94
N LEU A 102 -5.78 0.59 -12.79
CA LEU A 102 -6.97 1.28 -13.25
C LEU A 102 -7.09 2.66 -12.58
N LEU A 103 -7.52 3.66 -13.33
CA LEU A 103 -7.68 5.03 -12.84
C LEU A 103 -8.58 5.12 -11.60
N GLU A 104 -9.64 4.31 -11.56
CA GLU A 104 -10.55 4.21 -10.41
C GLU A 104 -9.84 3.65 -9.18
N SER A 105 -8.99 2.64 -9.36
CA SER A 105 -8.18 2.07 -8.27
C SER A 105 -7.17 3.09 -7.72
N ILE A 106 -6.56 3.92 -8.58
CA ILE A 106 -5.65 4.98 -8.13
C ILE A 106 -6.42 5.99 -7.28
N ARG A 107 -7.60 6.45 -7.73
CA ARG A 107 -8.45 7.39 -7.00
C ARG A 107 -8.94 6.82 -5.67
N TRP A 108 -9.36 5.56 -5.69
CA TRP A 108 -9.78 4.84 -4.49
C TRP A 108 -8.64 4.76 -3.46
N ASN A 109 -7.48 4.27 -3.89
CA ASN A 109 -6.32 4.10 -3.03
C ASN A 109 -5.87 5.45 -2.44
N PHE A 110 -5.80 6.51 -3.26
CA PHE A 110 -5.42 7.84 -2.81
C PHE A 110 -6.29 8.33 -1.64
N LYS A 111 -7.60 8.18 -1.75
CA LYS A 111 -8.54 8.62 -0.71
C LYS A 111 -8.52 7.71 0.51
N HIS A 112 -8.64 6.40 0.29
CA HIS A 112 -8.90 5.45 1.38
C HIS A 112 -7.65 5.09 2.17
N SER A 113 -6.45 5.19 1.57
CA SER A 113 -5.19 5.03 2.31
C SER A 113 -5.08 6.02 3.46
N TYR A 114 -5.30 7.31 3.20
CA TYR A 114 -5.22 8.33 4.25
C TYR A 114 -6.30 8.14 5.32
N LEU A 115 -7.52 7.85 4.90
CA LEU A 115 -8.65 7.63 5.80
C LEU A 115 -8.40 6.43 6.72
N ASN A 116 -7.94 5.31 6.17
CA ASN A 116 -7.70 4.10 6.93
C ASN A 116 -6.51 4.26 7.89
N VAL A 117 -5.42 4.86 7.45
CA VAL A 117 -4.28 5.13 8.35
C VAL A 117 -4.73 6.06 9.48
N TYR A 118 -5.48 7.12 9.17
CA TYR A 118 -5.98 8.03 10.18
C TYR A 118 -6.87 7.31 11.22
N ASN A 119 -7.87 6.57 10.76
CA ASN A 119 -8.82 5.88 11.65
C ASN A 119 -8.16 4.81 12.53
N HIS A 120 -6.98 4.32 12.13
CA HIS A 120 -6.29 3.22 12.80
C HIS A 120 -4.86 3.59 13.23
N ILE A 121 -4.57 4.89 13.34
CA ILE A 121 -3.23 5.38 13.70
C ILE A 121 -2.71 4.80 15.03
N ASN A 122 -3.60 4.56 15.97
CA ASN A 122 -3.31 3.97 17.28
C ASN A 122 -2.88 2.51 17.24
N LEU A 123 -2.99 1.84 16.10
CA LEU A 123 -2.44 0.50 15.90
C LEU A 123 -0.92 0.52 15.65
N PHE A 124 -0.38 1.65 15.25
CA PHE A 124 1.05 1.81 15.01
C PHE A 124 1.77 2.23 16.28
N ASP A 125 2.87 1.58 16.58
CA ASP A 125 3.78 1.99 17.65
C ASP A 125 4.63 3.17 17.18
N GLN A 126 5.01 3.17 15.88
CA GLN A 126 5.63 4.30 15.19
C GLN A 126 5.09 4.41 13.77
N LEU A 127 4.80 5.63 13.32
CA LEU A 127 4.41 5.92 11.95
C LEU A 127 5.14 7.16 11.43
N HIS A 128 5.86 7.02 10.33
CA HIS A 128 6.57 8.13 9.68
C HIS A 128 5.75 8.65 8.50
N PHE A 129 5.61 9.97 8.43
CA PHE A 129 4.91 10.68 7.36
C PHE A 129 5.93 11.26 6.40
N VAL A 130 5.97 10.73 5.19
CA VAL A 130 6.92 11.12 4.16
C VAL A 130 6.17 11.78 3.01
N HIS A 131 6.57 12.98 2.63
CA HIS A 131 6.07 13.60 1.41
C HIS A 131 6.82 13.03 0.22
N ALA A 132 6.11 12.31 -0.63
CA ALA A 132 6.62 11.76 -1.87
C ALA A 132 6.38 12.80 -2.98
N GLN A 133 7.32 13.70 -3.15
CA GLN A 133 7.26 14.70 -4.22
C GLN A 133 7.22 14.05 -5.61
N SER A 134 7.05 14.85 -6.66
CA SER A 134 7.10 14.36 -8.03
C SER A 134 8.43 13.62 -8.29
N VAL A 135 8.44 12.76 -9.30
CA VAL A 135 9.57 11.85 -9.65
C VAL A 135 10.95 12.53 -9.75
N ALA A 136 10.99 13.86 -9.82
CA ALA A 136 12.23 14.65 -9.91
C ALA A 136 12.81 15.06 -8.55
N GLU A 137 12.06 14.92 -7.46
CA GLU A 137 12.46 15.40 -6.15
C GLU A 137 12.53 14.26 -5.13
N ASN A 138 13.51 14.33 -4.22
CA ASN A 138 13.65 13.32 -3.19
C ASN A 138 12.51 13.41 -2.17
N PRO A 139 11.91 12.28 -1.77
CA PRO A 139 10.94 12.26 -0.70
C PRO A 139 11.59 12.74 0.60
N PHE A 140 10.82 13.43 1.45
CA PHE A 140 11.31 13.86 2.74
C PHE A 140 10.36 13.54 3.90
N LEU A 141 10.94 13.17 5.03
CA LEU A 141 10.24 12.96 6.29
C LEU A 141 9.87 14.33 6.90
N PHE A 142 8.59 14.57 7.14
CA PHE A 142 8.16 15.85 7.76
C PHE A 142 7.48 15.69 9.12
N ALA A 143 6.95 14.51 9.45
CA ALA A 143 6.35 14.23 10.74
C ALA A 143 6.49 12.76 11.12
N SER A 144 6.36 12.46 12.40
CA SER A 144 6.30 11.10 12.92
C SER A 144 5.26 11.03 14.05
N TYR A 145 4.59 9.89 14.14
CA TYR A 145 3.67 9.55 15.23
C TYR A 145 4.31 8.49 16.12
N SER A 146 4.22 8.71 17.42
CA SER A 146 4.54 7.72 18.44
C SER A 146 3.81 8.09 19.73
N GLU A 147 3.42 7.10 20.51
CA GLU A 147 2.80 7.29 21.84
C GLU A 147 1.58 8.25 21.84
N GLY A 148 0.79 8.24 20.76
CA GLY A 148 -0.39 9.12 20.63
C GLY A 148 -0.08 10.54 20.16
N ILE A 149 1.18 10.89 19.89
CA ILE A 149 1.62 12.24 19.58
C ILE A 149 2.21 12.31 18.17
N ILE A 150 1.82 13.35 17.40
CA ILE A 150 2.46 13.67 16.13
C ILE A 150 3.50 14.78 16.35
N ASN A 151 4.75 14.46 16.04
CA ASN A 151 5.87 15.39 16.10
C ASN A 151 6.29 15.81 14.69
N PHE A 152 6.38 17.12 14.45
CA PHE A 152 6.81 17.67 13.16
C PHE A 152 8.33 17.89 13.13
N SER A 153 8.94 17.65 11.97
CA SER A 153 10.35 17.94 11.75
C SER A 153 10.56 19.46 11.66
N SER A 154 11.44 20.00 12.49
CA SER A 154 11.76 21.42 12.51
C SER A 154 12.50 21.93 11.26
N SER A 155 12.98 21.01 10.41
CA SER A 155 13.76 21.35 9.21
C SER A 155 12.88 21.68 7.98
N GLN A 156 11.55 21.52 8.07
CA GLN A 156 10.65 21.73 6.92
C GLN A 156 9.85 23.02 7.04
N PRO A 157 9.82 23.86 5.99
CA PRO A 157 9.18 25.17 6.03
C PRO A 157 7.65 25.13 5.99
N SER A 158 7.06 24.03 5.55
CA SER A 158 5.59 23.90 5.45
C SER A 158 5.13 22.45 5.59
N VAL A 159 3.95 22.27 6.16
CA VAL A 159 3.26 20.98 6.20
C VAL A 159 2.69 20.69 4.80
N PRO A 160 2.92 19.50 4.21
CA PRO A 160 2.35 19.14 2.92
C PRO A 160 0.82 19.20 2.91
N LEU A 161 0.25 19.61 1.77
CA LEU A 161 -1.20 19.80 1.64
C LEU A 161 -2.00 18.51 1.95
N TRP A 162 -1.49 17.36 1.52
CA TRP A 162 -2.15 16.07 1.77
C TRP A 162 -2.30 15.76 3.26
N PHE A 163 -1.41 16.24 4.10
CA PHE A 163 -1.52 16.04 5.53
C PHE A 163 -2.68 16.82 6.14
N SER A 164 -3.06 17.96 5.55
CA SER A 164 -4.26 18.69 5.93
C SER A 164 -5.54 17.87 5.66
N LEU A 165 -5.56 17.07 4.59
CA LEU A 165 -6.63 16.10 4.34
C LEU A 165 -6.68 15.01 5.41
N PHE A 166 -5.52 14.50 5.79
CA PHE A 166 -5.37 13.56 6.89
C PHE A 166 -5.87 14.16 8.21
N ALA A 167 -5.52 15.41 8.52
CA ALA A 167 -5.92 16.10 9.73
C ALA A 167 -7.41 16.51 9.77
N GLN A 168 -8.04 16.76 8.62
CA GLN A 168 -9.48 17.11 8.54
C GLN A 168 -10.40 15.99 9.06
N TYR A 169 -9.94 14.76 9.05
CA TYR A 169 -10.68 13.65 9.64
C TYR A 169 -10.62 13.65 11.17
N SER A 170 -9.67 14.40 11.79
CA SER A 170 -9.51 14.50 13.25
C SER A 170 -10.61 15.30 13.96
N TYR A 171 -11.30 16.17 13.24
CA TYR A 171 -12.26 17.11 13.83
C TYR A 171 -13.74 16.70 13.69
N LYS A 172 -14.00 15.47 13.27
CA LYS A 172 -15.37 14.96 13.06
C LYS A 172 -15.81 13.87 14.04
N THR A 173 -15.09 13.67 15.12
CA THR A 173 -15.49 12.79 16.23
C THR A 173 -15.94 13.55 17.44
#